data_623544cb5f98f20137c511e1ade3dbbb
#
_entry.id   623544cb5f98f20137c511e1ade3dbbb
#
_cell.length_a   1.000
_cell.length_b   1.000
_cell.length_c   1.000
_cell.angle_alpha   90.00
_cell.angle_beta   90.00
_cell.angle_gamma   90.00
#
_symmetry.space_group_name_H-M   'P 1'
#
loop_
_entity.id
_entity.type
_entity.pdbx_description
1 polymer ?
#
loop_
_entity_poly.entity_id
_entity_poly.type
_entity_poly.pdbx_seq_one_letter_code
_entity_poly.pdbx_strand_id
1 'polypeptide(L)'
;RGEAFSPVIVYKGDEPVEYGVLPFTQYGEGYHCQPFESVSEMLETYYASRDRITRIRQKSADLRKIVQTALDRNRKKLSLQQKQMKDTEKKDKYKIYGELINTYGYGLEEGCKSFKAVNYYNGEEVTIPLDSTLTPQENSKKYFDRYQKLKRTQEALEIQISDTSSEIEHLESISNALDIATEESDLSQIKEELTEYGYIKRHYGNKKGAKMQTKAKPFHYVSS
;
A
#
# COMPACT_ATOMS: atom_id res chain seq x y z
N ARG A 1 -41.55 -6.58 52.35
CA ARG A 1 -41.86 -5.88 51.07
C ARG A 1 -40.85 -6.40 50.09
N GLY A 2 -41.29 -7.24 49.13
CA GLY A 2 -40.40 -7.80 48.10
C GLY A 2 -39.89 -6.66 47.20
N GLU A 3 -38.58 -6.51 47.12
CA GLU A 3 -37.97 -5.72 46.08
C GLU A 3 -38.37 -6.32 44.73
N ALA A 4 -38.93 -5.49 43.86
CA ALA A 4 -39.37 -5.94 42.55
C ALA A 4 -38.17 -6.44 41.77
N PHE A 5 -38.19 -7.70 41.41
CA PHE A 5 -37.19 -8.33 40.56
C PHE A 5 -37.26 -7.65 39.19
N SER A 6 -36.25 -6.89 38.83
CA SER A 6 -36.21 -6.13 37.56
C SER A 6 -34.90 -6.44 36.83
N PRO A 7 -34.92 -7.41 35.91
CA PRO A 7 -33.75 -7.70 35.09
C PRO A 7 -33.37 -6.47 34.25
N VAL A 8 -32.10 -6.00 34.33
CA VAL A 8 -31.63 -4.82 33.63
C VAL A 8 -30.24 -5.07 33.06
N ILE A 9 -29.97 -4.46 31.89
CA ILE A 9 -28.62 -4.35 31.34
C ILE A 9 -28.21 -2.86 31.44
N VAL A 10 -27.00 -2.63 31.90
CA VAL A 10 -26.34 -1.30 31.92
C VAL A 10 -25.54 -1.14 30.66
N TYR A 11 -25.79 -0.08 29.92
CA TYR A 11 -25.08 0.28 28.71
C TYR A 11 -24.25 1.55 28.92
N LYS A 12 -23.09 1.59 28.26
CA LYS A 12 -22.32 2.81 28.04
C LYS A 12 -22.34 3.13 26.55
N GLY A 13 -23.17 4.13 26.14
CA GLY A 13 -23.55 4.24 24.73
C GLY A 13 -24.30 2.97 24.29
N ASP A 14 -23.85 2.31 23.21
CA ASP A 14 -24.44 1.08 22.70
C ASP A 14 -23.75 -0.21 23.23
N GLU A 15 -22.74 -0.07 24.10
CA GLU A 15 -21.97 -1.21 24.62
C GLU A 15 -22.55 -1.69 25.95
N PRO A 16 -23.00 -2.98 26.06
CA PRO A 16 -23.46 -3.55 27.32
C PRO A 16 -22.27 -3.78 28.26
N VAL A 17 -22.30 -3.14 29.42
CA VAL A 17 -21.22 -3.18 30.42
C VAL A 17 -21.48 -4.23 31.46
N GLU A 18 -22.70 -4.27 32.02
CA GLU A 18 -23.07 -5.14 33.10
C GLU A 18 -24.55 -5.50 33.03
N TYR A 19 -24.92 -6.58 33.65
CA TYR A 19 -26.32 -7.00 33.83
C TYR A 19 -26.63 -7.42 35.27
N GLY A 20 -27.87 -7.26 35.70
CA GLY A 20 -28.29 -7.64 37.02
C GLY A 20 -29.81 -7.71 37.16
N VAL A 21 -30.24 -8.17 38.33
CA VAL A 21 -31.65 -8.31 38.66
C VAL A 21 -32.12 -7.32 39.71
N LEU A 22 -31.22 -6.45 40.15
CA LEU A 22 -31.44 -5.34 41.05
C LEU A 22 -31.03 -4.02 40.40
N PRO A 23 -31.65 -2.88 40.74
CA PRO A 23 -31.30 -1.59 40.18
C PRO A 23 -29.86 -1.21 40.56
N PHE A 24 -29.08 -0.80 39.57
CA PHE A 24 -27.72 -0.30 39.76
C PHE A 24 -27.77 1.18 40.15
N THR A 25 -27.14 1.52 41.28
CA THR A 25 -27.03 2.91 41.77
C THR A 25 -25.62 3.52 41.60
N GLN A 26 -24.68 2.71 41.13
CA GLN A 26 -23.23 3.06 41.07
C GLN A 26 -22.81 3.73 39.78
N TYR A 27 -23.65 3.76 38.75
CA TYR A 27 -23.32 4.32 37.45
C TYR A 27 -23.79 5.77 37.35
N GLY A 28 -22.89 6.66 36.91
CA GLY A 28 -23.13 8.10 36.72
C GLY A 28 -23.49 8.48 35.29
N GLU A 29 -23.18 9.71 34.90
CA GLU A 29 -23.44 10.24 33.56
C GLU A 29 -22.81 9.39 32.44
N GLY A 30 -23.54 9.19 31.35
CA GLY A 30 -23.10 8.40 30.18
C GLY A 30 -23.47 6.93 30.24
N TYR A 31 -24.12 6.47 31.33
CA TYR A 31 -24.66 5.11 31.42
C TYR A 31 -26.20 5.16 31.42
N HIS A 32 -26.82 4.16 30.77
CA HIS A 32 -28.26 3.98 30.84
C HIS A 32 -28.59 2.52 31.14
N CYS A 33 -29.73 2.30 31.82
CA CYS A 33 -30.20 0.98 32.18
C CYS A 33 -31.43 0.63 31.33
N GLN A 34 -31.41 -0.50 30.68
CA GLN A 34 -32.51 -1.05 29.91
C GLN A 34 -33.16 -2.20 30.69
N PRO A 35 -34.45 -2.10 31.08
CA PRO A 35 -35.14 -3.17 31.75
C PRO A 35 -35.60 -4.25 30.76
N PHE A 36 -35.76 -5.49 31.26
CA PHE A 36 -36.24 -6.66 30.51
C PHE A 36 -37.37 -7.34 31.25
N GLU A 37 -38.23 -8.05 30.53
CA GLU A 37 -39.36 -8.76 31.11
C GLU A 37 -38.90 -10.06 31.81
N SER A 38 -37.82 -10.68 31.32
CA SER A 38 -37.29 -11.91 31.91
C SER A 38 -35.77 -11.91 32.00
N VAL A 39 -35.22 -12.65 32.95
CA VAL A 39 -33.77 -12.87 33.09
C VAL A 39 -33.22 -13.59 31.88
N SER A 40 -33.98 -14.49 31.28
CA SER A 40 -33.54 -15.24 30.09
C SER A 40 -33.32 -14.32 28.89
N GLU A 41 -34.28 -13.45 28.62
CA GLU A 41 -34.21 -12.45 27.55
C GLU A 41 -33.04 -11.44 27.77
N MET A 42 -32.88 -10.97 29.01
CA MET A 42 -31.78 -10.12 29.40
C MET A 42 -30.43 -10.77 29.13
N LEU A 43 -30.24 -12.03 29.58
CA LEU A 43 -28.99 -12.75 29.36
C LEU A 43 -28.70 -13.02 27.88
N GLU A 44 -29.70 -13.43 27.11
CA GLU A 44 -29.57 -13.66 25.67
C GLU A 44 -29.14 -12.36 24.95
N THR A 45 -29.83 -11.26 25.26
CA THR A 45 -29.50 -9.95 24.68
C THR A 45 -28.09 -9.49 25.05
N TYR A 46 -27.69 -9.64 26.32
CA TYR A 46 -26.37 -9.25 26.80
C TYR A 46 -25.26 -10.03 26.10
N TYR A 47 -25.33 -11.35 26.07
CA TYR A 47 -24.30 -12.20 25.48
C TYR A 47 -24.26 -12.05 23.95
N ALA A 48 -25.41 -11.98 23.27
CA ALA A 48 -25.48 -11.74 21.83
C ALA A 48 -24.83 -10.41 21.45
N SER A 49 -25.08 -9.34 22.20
CA SER A 49 -24.47 -8.02 21.98
C SER A 49 -22.96 -8.05 22.22
N ARG A 50 -22.50 -8.68 23.29
CA ARG A 50 -21.06 -8.82 23.57
C ARG A 50 -20.33 -9.65 22.52
N ASP A 51 -20.92 -10.74 22.07
CA ASP A 51 -20.34 -11.57 21.00
C ASP A 51 -20.26 -10.81 19.67
N ARG A 52 -21.29 -10.01 19.36
CA ARG A 52 -21.28 -9.15 18.17
C ARG A 52 -20.14 -8.13 18.24
N ILE A 53 -20.00 -7.40 19.35
CA ILE A 53 -18.96 -6.39 19.55
C ILE A 53 -17.57 -7.03 19.48
N THR A 54 -17.38 -8.19 20.11
CA THR A 54 -16.11 -8.90 20.10
C THR A 54 -15.73 -9.33 18.69
N ARG A 55 -16.68 -9.83 17.89
CA ARG A 55 -16.45 -10.20 16.49
C ARG A 55 -16.08 -8.99 15.62
N ILE A 56 -16.77 -7.86 15.80
CA ILE A 56 -16.46 -6.62 15.09
C ILE A 56 -15.04 -6.16 15.43
N ARG A 57 -14.68 -6.11 16.70
CA ARG A 57 -13.33 -5.73 17.15
C ARG A 57 -12.25 -6.66 16.58
N GLN A 58 -12.48 -7.97 16.59
CA GLN A 58 -11.53 -8.95 16.04
C GLN A 58 -11.33 -8.76 14.53
N LYS A 59 -12.43 -8.69 13.76
CA LYS A 59 -12.38 -8.47 12.31
C LYS A 59 -11.73 -7.14 11.95
N SER A 60 -12.05 -6.06 12.68
CA SER A 60 -11.43 -4.75 12.50
C SER A 60 -9.93 -4.79 12.76
N ALA A 61 -9.48 -5.49 13.81
CA ALA A 61 -8.06 -5.62 14.12
C ALA A 61 -7.29 -6.35 13.01
N ASP A 62 -7.85 -7.41 12.44
CA ASP A 62 -7.25 -8.16 11.34
C ASP A 62 -7.11 -7.28 10.07
N LEU A 63 -8.17 -6.54 9.71
CA LEU A 63 -8.14 -5.63 8.57
C LEU A 63 -7.15 -4.48 8.78
N ARG A 64 -7.10 -3.88 9.98
CA ARG A 64 -6.12 -2.84 10.34
C ARG A 64 -4.68 -3.33 10.16
N LYS A 65 -4.39 -4.55 10.56
CA LYS A 65 -3.05 -5.15 10.40
C LYS A 65 -2.67 -5.26 8.92
N ILE A 66 -3.61 -5.63 8.05
CA ILE A 66 -3.39 -5.72 6.61
C ILE A 66 -3.10 -4.33 6.03
N VAL A 67 -3.95 -3.34 6.35
CA VAL A 67 -3.80 -1.94 5.89
C VAL A 67 -2.47 -1.35 6.37
N GLN A 68 -2.12 -1.51 7.65
CA GLN A 68 -0.88 -1.00 8.20
C GLN A 68 0.34 -1.62 7.51
N THR A 69 0.31 -2.94 7.27
CA THR A 69 1.40 -3.62 6.54
C THR A 69 1.55 -3.10 5.11
N ALA A 70 0.43 -2.82 4.43
CA ALA A 70 0.43 -2.24 3.09
C ALA A 70 0.96 -0.79 3.09
N LEU A 71 0.53 0.03 4.05
CA LEU A 71 1.01 1.40 4.24
C LEU A 71 2.53 1.44 4.47
N ASP A 72 3.04 0.61 5.37
CA ASP A 72 4.47 0.56 5.68
C ASP A 72 5.30 0.16 4.46
N ARG A 73 4.80 -0.79 3.67
CA ARG A 73 5.44 -1.22 2.42
C ARG A 73 5.46 -0.08 1.38
N ASN A 74 4.34 0.59 1.18
CA ASN A 74 4.23 1.67 0.20
C ASN A 74 5.03 2.91 0.62
N ARG A 75 5.06 3.26 1.90
CA ARG A 75 5.90 4.34 2.42
C ARG A 75 7.39 4.07 2.21
N LYS A 76 7.85 2.83 2.44
CA LYS A 76 9.23 2.42 2.14
C LYS A 76 9.53 2.50 0.64
N LYS A 77 8.61 2.03 -0.21
CA LYS A 77 8.72 2.11 -1.67
C LYS A 77 8.85 3.57 -2.12
N LEU A 78 7.98 4.46 -1.63
CA LEU A 78 8.01 5.90 -1.93
C LEU A 78 9.36 6.53 -1.53
N SER A 79 9.86 6.23 -0.34
CA SER A 79 11.16 6.74 0.14
C SER A 79 12.32 6.32 -0.77
N LEU A 80 12.31 5.06 -1.26
CA LEU A 80 13.32 4.58 -2.20
C LEU A 80 13.21 5.26 -3.57
N GLN A 81 12.01 5.44 -4.09
CA GLN A 81 11.75 6.14 -5.34
C GLN A 81 12.20 7.60 -5.28
N GLN A 82 11.90 8.30 -4.19
CA GLN A 82 12.37 9.67 -3.96
C GLN A 82 13.89 9.77 -3.89
N LYS A 83 14.55 8.79 -3.26
CA LYS A 83 16.01 8.72 -3.23
C LYS A 83 16.60 8.51 -4.63
N GLN A 84 16.02 7.60 -5.39
CA GLN A 84 16.42 7.38 -6.79
C GLN A 84 16.18 8.63 -7.66
N MET A 85 15.09 9.36 -7.43
CA MET A 85 14.78 10.62 -8.11
C MET A 85 15.90 11.64 -7.93
N LYS A 86 16.39 11.82 -6.69
CA LYS A 86 17.53 12.71 -6.41
C LYS A 86 18.81 12.32 -7.16
N ASP A 87 19.04 11.02 -7.38
CA ASP A 87 20.18 10.56 -8.16
C ASP A 87 20.07 10.92 -9.64
N THR A 88 18.85 11.15 -10.16
CA THR A 88 18.62 11.58 -11.55
C THR A 88 18.92 13.07 -11.76
N GLU A 89 18.98 13.90 -10.72
CA GLU A 89 19.35 15.32 -10.79
C GLU A 89 20.74 15.54 -11.42
N LYS A 90 21.61 14.56 -11.29
CA LYS A 90 22.95 14.57 -11.88
C LYS A 90 22.96 14.48 -13.42
N LYS A 91 21.81 14.27 -14.07
CA LYS A 91 21.71 14.12 -15.52
C LYS A 91 22.25 15.32 -16.28
N ASP A 92 21.96 16.54 -15.81
CA ASP A 92 22.34 17.77 -16.49
C ASP A 92 23.86 17.93 -16.54
N LYS A 93 24.59 17.46 -15.52
CA LYS A 93 26.03 17.37 -15.51
C LYS A 93 26.56 16.52 -16.67
N TYR A 94 25.94 15.39 -16.96
CA TYR A 94 26.37 14.53 -18.07
C TYR A 94 26.06 15.13 -19.42
N LYS A 95 24.94 15.86 -19.55
CA LYS A 95 24.63 16.64 -20.75
C LYS A 95 25.72 17.68 -21.05
N ILE A 96 26.06 18.50 -20.05
CA ILE A 96 27.10 19.51 -20.12
C ILE A 96 28.45 18.89 -20.50
N TYR A 97 28.83 17.77 -19.89
CA TYR A 97 30.05 17.07 -20.21
C TYR A 97 30.11 16.62 -21.69
N GLY A 98 29.03 16.03 -22.20
CA GLY A 98 28.92 15.65 -23.61
C GLY A 98 29.05 16.83 -24.57
N GLU A 99 28.37 17.94 -24.25
CA GLU A 99 28.40 19.16 -25.03
C GLU A 99 29.82 19.81 -25.07
N LEU A 100 30.48 19.91 -23.91
CA LEU A 100 31.82 20.47 -23.80
C LEU A 100 32.86 19.63 -24.55
N ILE A 101 32.77 18.30 -24.50
CA ILE A 101 33.65 17.42 -25.28
C ILE A 101 33.39 17.61 -26.77
N ASN A 102 32.14 17.71 -27.23
CA ASN A 102 31.82 17.95 -28.62
C ASN A 102 32.35 19.32 -29.14
N THR A 103 32.31 20.33 -28.26
CA THR A 103 32.70 21.70 -28.65
C THR A 103 34.23 21.90 -28.68
N TYR A 104 34.92 21.37 -27.67
CA TYR A 104 36.34 21.63 -27.46
C TYR A 104 37.24 20.39 -27.58
N GLY A 105 36.65 19.21 -27.80
CA GLY A 105 37.38 17.93 -27.82
C GLY A 105 38.23 17.66 -29.07
N TYR A 106 38.14 18.49 -30.10
CA TYR A 106 38.88 18.30 -31.37
C TYR A 106 40.41 18.35 -31.23
N GLY A 107 40.91 18.97 -30.16
CA GLY A 107 42.36 19.09 -29.90
C GLY A 107 42.87 18.10 -28.85
N LEU A 108 42.05 17.16 -28.40
CA LEU A 108 42.44 16.19 -27.38
C LEU A 108 43.29 15.07 -28.00
N GLU A 109 44.42 14.77 -27.37
CA GLU A 109 45.23 13.61 -27.72
C GLU A 109 44.53 12.33 -27.32
N GLU A 110 44.71 11.26 -28.11
CA GLU A 110 44.23 9.93 -27.77
C GLU A 110 44.87 9.46 -26.45
N GLY A 111 44.08 8.84 -25.59
CA GLY A 111 44.54 8.33 -24.29
C GLY A 111 44.47 9.34 -23.13
N CYS A 112 43.94 10.55 -23.32
CA CYS A 112 43.70 11.49 -22.24
C CYS A 112 42.71 10.93 -21.21
N LYS A 113 43.05 11.07 -19.91
CA LYS A 113 42.20 10.61 -18.78
C LYS A 113 41.25 11.69 -18.29
N SER A 114 41.50 12.94 -18.59
CA SER A 114 40.66 14.07 -18.20
C SER A 114 40.81 15.24 -19.15
N PHE A 115 39.79 16.06 -19.23
CA PHE A 115 39.73 17.26 -20.05
C PHE A 115 39.19 18.41 -19.22
N LYS A 116 39.87 19.57 -19.31
CA LYS A 116 39.44 20.81 -18.66
C LYS A 116 38.79 21.73 -19.69
N ALA A 117 37.58 22.17 -19.38
CA ALA A 117 36.87 23.13 -20.23
C ALA A 117 36.11 24.14 -19.35
N VAL A 118 35.89 25.33 -19.93
CA VAL A 118 35.05 26.34 -19.31
C VAL A 118 33.59 26.02 -19.66
N ASN A 119 32.77 25.83 -18.66
CA ASN A 119 31.34 25.65 -18.83
C ASN A 119 30.72 26.99 -19.26
N TYR A 120 30.26 27.08 -20.49
CA TYR A 120 29.68 28.29 -21.02
C TYR A 120 28.33 28.71 -20.43
N TYR A 121 27.70 27.84 -19.60
CA TYR A 121 26.47 28.17 -18.89
C TYR A 121 26.71 29.00 -17.63
N ASN A 122 27.81 28.73 -16.89
CA ASN A 122 28.10 29.40 -15.63
C ASN A 122 29.50 30.03 -15.55
N GLY A 123 30.33 29.89 -16.60
CA GLY A 123 31.70 30.45 -16.66
C GLY A 123 32.72 29.71 -15.76
N GLU A 124 32.37 28.62 -15.13
CA GLU A 124 33.28 27.87 -14.24
C GLU A 124 34.12 26.85 -15.00
N GLU A 125 35.40 26.68 -14.59
CA GLU A 125 36.24 25.60 -15.11
C GLU A 125 35.78 24.25 -14.58
N VAL A 126 35.50 23.32 -15.49
CA VAL A 126 35.04 21.97 -15.15
C VAL A 126 36.04 20.95 -15.67
N THR A 127 36.44 20.01 -14.80
CA THR A 127 37.27 18.86 -15.17
C THR A 127 36.39 17.69 -15.52
N ILE A 128 36.41 17.23 -16.75
CA ILE A 128 35.63 16.15 -17.28
C ILE A 128 36.48 14.88 -17.31
N PRO A 129 36.15 13.82 -16.59
CA PRO A 129 36.86 12.55 -16.69
C PRO A 129 36.57 11.86 -18.02
N LEU A 130 37.62 11.36 -18.67
CA LEU A 130 37.55 10.66 -19.93
C LEU A 130 38.00 9.21 -19.77
N ASP A 131 37.42 8.35 -20.57
CA ASP A 131 37.89 6.97 -20.75
C ASP A 131 39.00 6.98 -21.80
N SER A 132 40.23 6.69 -21.37
CA SER A 132 41.43 6.74 -22.22
C SER A 132 41.44 5.69 -23.33
N THR A 133 40.51 4.71 -23.27
CA THR A 133 40.37 3.70 -24.33
C THR A 133 39.42 4.10 -25.44
N LEU A 134 38.72 5.23 -25.25
CA LEU A 134 37.72 5.76 -26.17
C LEU A 134 38.20 7.07 -26.80
N THR A 135 37.80 7.31 -28.03
CA THR A 135 37.97 8.59 -28.70
C THR A 135 37.17 9.69 -28.02
N PRO A 136 37.49 10.98 -28.20
CA PRO A 136 36.70 12.09 -27.65
C PRO A 136 35.22 12.01 -28.04
N GLN A 137 34.92 11.64 -29.27
CA GLN A 137 33.54 11.47 -29.77
C GLN A 137 32.79 10.35 -29.08
N GLU A 138 33.45 9.19 -28.84
CA GLU A 138 32.88 8.08 -28.12
C GLU A 138 32.65 8.43 -26.63
N ASN A 139 33.56 9.16 -25.99
CA ASN A 139 33.40 9.71 -24.66
C ASN A 139 32.18 10.65 -24.57
N SER A 140 32.03 11.57 -25.54
CA SER A 140 30.86 12.43 -25.60
C SER A 140 29.57 11.63 -25.74
N LYS A 141 29.53 10.65 -26.65
CA LYS A 141 28.39 9.76 -26.83
C LYS A 141 28.04 8.99 -25.52
N LYS A 142 29.06 8.46 -24.83
CA LYS A 142 28.89 7.79 -23.54
C LYS A 142 28.23 8.69 -22.50
N TYR A 143 28.55 9.97 -22.44
CA TYR A 143 27.90 10.95 -21.55
C TYR A 143 26.47 11.26 -21.98
N PHE A 144 26.19 11.43 -23.27
CA PHE A 144 24.82 11.62 -23.76
C PHE A 144 23.95 10.38 -23.54
N ASP A 145 24.47 9.19 -23.72
CA ASP A 145 23.74 7.93 -23.41
C ASP A 145 23.38 7.87 -21.92
N ARG A 146 24.31 8.27 -21.04
CA ARG A 146 24.06 8.34 -19.61
C ARG A 146 23.02 9.40 -19.25
N TYR A 147 23.05 10.56 -19.88
CA TYR A 147 22.02 11.59 -19.74
C TYR A 147 20.65 11.06 -20.15
N GLN A 148 20.55 10.45 -21.33
CA GLN A 148 19.30 9.90 -21.84
C GLN A 148 18.73 8.80 -20.93
N LYS A 149 19.60 7.93 -20.42
CA LYS A 149 19.20 6.90 -19.46
C LYS A 149 18.61 7.52 -18.19
N LEU A 150 19.28 8.51 -17.60
CA LEU A 150 18.81 9.18 -16.39
C LEU A 150 17.53 9.96 -16.63
N LYS A 151 17.38 10.61 -17.80
CA LYS A 151 16.16 11.31 -18.18
C LYS A 151 14.96 10.36 -18.25
N ARG A 152 15.08 9.22 -18.93
CA ARG A 152 14.02 8.19 -18.98
C ARG A 152 13.71 7.62 -17.60
N THR A 153 14.73 7.44 -16.77
CA THR A 153 14.54 6.96 -15.38
C THR A 153 13.77 8.00 -14.57
N GLN A 154 14.07 9.28 -14.72
CA GLN A 154 13.34 10.36 -14.05
C GLN A 154 11.86 10.36 -14.45
N GLU A 155 11.56 10.35 -15.75
CA GLU A 155 10.20 10.34 -16.27
C GLU A 155 9.40 9.14 -15.74
N ALA A 156 10.02 7.96 -15.70
CA ALA A 156 9.40 6.76 -15.14
C ALA A 156 9.17 6.87 -13.62
N LEU A 157 10.11 7.45 -12.88
CA LEU A 157 10.00 7.65 -11.44
C LEU A 157 8.91 8.66 -11.06
N GLU A 158 8.72 9.72 -11.86
CA GLU A 158 7.66 10.70 -11.64
C GLU A 158 6.28 10.03 -11.65
N ILE A 159 6.03 9.16 -12.62
CA ILE A 159 4.78 8.38 -12.71
C ILE A 159 4.67 7.43 -11.51
N GLN A 160 5.73 6.67 -11.21
CA GLN A 160 5.70 5.69 -10.12
C GLN A 160 5.52 6.34 -8.74
N ILE A 161 6.09 7.53 -8.51
CA ILE A 161 5.90 8.29 -7.26
C ILE A 161 4.46 8.75 -7.15
N SER A 162 3.88 9.27 -8.22
CA SER A 162 2.47 9.67 -8.26
C SER A 162 1.54 8.49 -7.94
N ASP A 163 1.74 7.35 -8.60
CA ASP A 163 0.95 6.14 -8.37
C ASP A 163 1.08 5.65 -6.92
N THR A 164 2.32 5.60 -6.39
CA THR A 164 2.56 5.15 -5.02
C THR A 164 1.96 6.10 -3.99
N SER A 165 1.98 7.42 -4.25
CA SER A 165 1.36 8.41 -3.38
C SER A 165 -0.17 8.26 -3.35
N SER A 166 -0.79 8.08 -4.51
CA SER A 166 -2.24 7.83 -4.60
C SER A 166 -2.65 6.54 -3.90
N GLU A 167 -1.81 5.49 -3.98
CA GLU A 167 -2.03 4.23 -3.27
C GLU A 167 -1.96 4.41 -1.74
N ILE A 168 -1.04 5.23 -1.25
CA ILE A 168 -0.93 5.57 0.18
C ILE A 168 -2.18 6.35 0.65
N GLU A 169 -2.60 7.38 -0.09
CA GLU A 169 -3.79 8.16 0.22
C GLU A 169 -5.04 7.28 0.29
N HIS A 170 -5.19 6.35 -0.65
CA HIS A 170 -6.29 5.39 -0.64
C HIS A 170 -6.27 4.48 0.59
N LEU A 171 -5.10 3.93 0.95
CA LEU A 171 -4.96 3.10 2.16
C LEU A 171 -5.21 3.88 3.46
N GLU A 172 -4.82 5.16 3.51
CA GLU A 172 -5.11 6.05 4.64
C GLU A 172 -6.62 6.32 4.76
N SER A 173 -7.32 6.48 3.63
CA SER A 173 -8.78 6.57 3.61
C SER A 173 -9.44 5.30 4.17
N ILE A 174 -8.98 4.12 3.76
CA ILE A 174 -9.46 2.84 4.31
C ILE A 174 -9.17 2.74 5.81
N SER A 175 -7.99 3.18 6.26
CA SER A 175 -7.66 3.20 7.69
C SER A 175 -8.64 4.05 8.50
N ASN A 176 -8.99 5.24 7.98
CA ASN A 176 -9.98 6.11 8.60
C ASN A 176 -11.38 5.48 8.59
N ALA A 177 -11.76 4.80 7.49
CA ALA A 177 -13.04 4.07 7.44
C ALA A 177 -13.11 2.96 8.50
N LEU A 178 -12.00 2.24 8.74
CA LEU A 178 -11.91 1.24 9.81
C LEU A 178 -12.04 1.84 11.21
N ASP A 179 -11.65 3.12 11.41
CA ASP A 179 -11.74 3.80 12.71
C ASP A 179 -13.17 4.18 13.06
N ILE A 180 -14.00 4.46 12.06
CA ILE A 180 -15.40 4.86 12.22
C ILE A 180 -16.38 3.69 12.03
N ALA A 181 -15.93 2.52 11.57
CA ALA A 181 -16.77 1.35 11.34
C ALA A 181 -17.36 0.82 12.66
N THR A 182 -18.70 0.78 12.74
CA THR A 182 -19.44 0.30 13.91
C THR A 182 -20.22 -0.98 13.62
N GLU A 183 -20.43 -1.30 12.34
CA GLU A 183 -21.22 -2.45 11.92
C GLU A 183 -20.40 -3.49 11.14
N GLU A 184 -20.90 -4.71 11.13
CA GLU A 184 -20.29 -5.83 10.40
C GLU A 184 -20.40 -5.64 8.87
N SER A 185 -21.44 -4.96 8.39
CA SER A 185 -21.63 -4.52 7.01
C SER A 185 -20.49 -3.61 6.52
N ASP A 186 -20.08 -2.65 7.34
CA ASP A 186 -19.00 -1.71 7.02
C ASP A 186 -17.69 -2.45 6.83
N LEU A 187 -17.37 -3.37 7.74
CA LEU A 187 -16.17 -4.19 7.64
C LEU A 187 -16.18 -5.13 6.43
N SER A 188 -17.38 -5.59 6.00
CA SER A 188 -17.52 -6.42 4.81
C SER A 188 -17.22 -5.62 3.55
N GLN A 189 -17.71 -4.39 3.45
CA GLN A 189 -17.43 -3.47 2.33
C GLN A 189 -15.92 -3.15 2.25
N ILE A 190 -15.31 -2.79 3.37
CA ILE A 190 -13.87 -2.54 3.44
C ILE A 190 -13.06 -3.78 3.03
N LYS A 191 -13.47 -4.96 3.44
CA LYS A 191 -12.82 -6.21 3.04
C LYS A 191 -12.94 -6.48 1.55
N GLU A 192 -14.10 -6.21 0.95
CA GLU A 192 -14.30 -6.31 -0.51
C GLU A 192 -13.37 -5.36 -1.24
N GLU A 193 -13.31 -4.10 -0.84
CA GLU A 193 -12.41 -3.10 -1.40
C GLU A 193 -10.95 -3.52 -1.31
N LEU A 194 -10.46 -3.96 -0.14
CA LEU A 194 -9.11 -4.49 0.03
C LEU A 194 -8.84 -5.73 -0.84
N THR A 195 -9.87 -6.50 -1.15
CA THR A 195 -9.76 -7.67 -2.02
C THR A 195 -9.70 -7.28 -3.50
N GLU A 196 -10.45 -6.26 -3.92
CA GLU A 196 -10.43 -5.73 -5.29
C GLU A 196 -9.06 -5.12 -5.62
N TYR A 197 -8.49 -4.36 -4.68
CA TYR A 197 -7.15 -3.79 -4.83
C TYR A 197 -6.00 -4.79 -4.60
N GLY A 198 -6.33 -6.07 -4.29
CA GLY A 198 -5.36 -7.16 -4.20
C GLY A 198 -4.56 -7.22 -2.89
N TYR A 199 -4.93 -6.46 -1.86
CA TYR A 199 -4.33 -6.56 -0.53
C TYR A 199 -4.74 -7.83 0.22
N ILE A 200 -5.92 -8.34 -0.07
CA ILE A 200 -6.44 -9.61 0.43
C ILE A 200 -6.55 -10.58 -0.75
N LYS A 201 -5.97 -11.76 -0.62
CA LYS A 201 -6.11 -12.81 -1.64
C LYS A 201 -7.57 -13.27 -1.69
N ARG A 202 -8.17 -13.27 -2.88
CA ARG A 202 -9.45 -13.94 -3.08
C ARG A 202 -9.26 -15.41 -2.76
N HIS A 203 -9.95 -15.89 -1.72
CA HIS A 203 -10.12 -17.32 -1.53
C HIS A 203 -11.05 -17.81 -2.65
N TYR A 204 -10.49 -18.24 -3.76
CA TYR A 204 -11.19 -19.15 -4.65
C TYR A 204 -11.40 -20.40 -3.81
N GLY A 205 -12.61 -20.58 -3.28
CA GLY A 205 -12.98 -21.86 -2.69
C GLY A 205 -12.56 -22.92 -3.69
N ASN A 206 -11.78 -23.90 -3.24
CA ASN A 206 -11.42 -25.07 -4.01
C ASN A 206 -12.76 -25.74 -4.43
N LYS A 207 -13.36 -25.27 -5.52
CA LYS A 207 -14.17 -26.16 -6.34
C LYS A 207 -13.14 -27.18 -6.83
N LYS A 208 -13.01 -28.30 -6.09
CA LYS A 208 -12.41 -29.51 -6.62
C LYS A 208 -13.01 -29.65 -8.01
N GLY A 209 -12.20 -29.33 -9.02
CA GLY A 209 -12.61 -29.44 -10.39
C GLY A 209 -13.17 -30.83 -10.55
N ALA A 210 -14.46 -30.93 -10.81
CA ALA A 210 -15.00 -32.19 -11.29
C ALA A 210 -14.10 -32.55 -12.47
N LYS A 211 -13.27 -33.59 -12.28
CA LYS A 211 -12.49 -34.19 -13.36
C LYS A 211 -13.50 -34.49 -14.43
N MET A 212 -13.51 -33.68 -15.47
CA MET A 212 -14.21 -33.98 -16.69
C MET A 212 -13.58 -35.29 -17.18
N GLN A 213 -14.28 -36.40 -16.94
CA GLN A 213 -13.91 -37.68 -17.54
C GLN A 213 -14.08 -37.49 -19.05
N THR A 214 -12.99 -37.17 -19.71
CA THR A 214 -12.89 -37.33 -21.15
C THR A 214 -13.01 -38.81 -21.40
N LYS A 215 -14.21 -39.27 -21.71
CA LYS A 215 -14.42 -40.59 -22.30
C LYS A 215 -13.61 -40.60 -23.59
N ALA A 216 -12.45 -41.24 -23.57
CA ALA A 216 -11.71 -41.52 -24.77
C ALA A 216 -12.63 -42.35 -25.67
N LYS A 217 -13.01 -41.80 -26.82
CA LYS A 217 -13.70 -42.58 -27.86
C LYS A 217 -12.65 -43.61 -28.39
N PRO A 218 -12.98 -44.91 -28.41
CA PRO A 218 -12.10 -45.89 -29.00
C PRO A 218 -11.95 -45.58 -30.49
N PHE A 219 -10.71 -45.63 -30.99
CA PHE A 219 -10.42 -45.57 -32.42
C PHE A 219 -10.96 -46.81 -33.10
N HIS A 220 -11.92 -46.61 -34.01
CA HIS A 220 -12.32 -47.68 -34.96
C HIS A 220 -11.31 -47.72 -36.09
N TYR A 221 -10.51 -48.81 -36.12
CA TYR A 221 -9.67 -49.13 -37.24
C TYR A 221 -10.51 -49.93 -38.24
N VAL A 222 -10.76 -49.39 -39.44
CA VAL A 222 -11.38 -50.13 -40.56
C VAL A 222 -10.22 -50.60 -41.43
N SER A 223 -9.94 -51.92 -41.40
CA SER A 223 -9.02 -52.58 -42.29
C SER A 223 -9.69 -52.74 -43.68
N SER A 224 -9.01 -52.31 -44.74
CA SER A 224 -9.37 -52.58 -46.15
C SER A 224 -9.02 -54.02 -46.49
#